data_bf1d5d02b96702927aa038ecfa44ea0a
#
_entry.id   bf1d5d02b96702927aa038ecfa44ea0a
#
_cell.length_a   1.000
_cell.length_b   1.000
_cell.length_c   1.000
_cell.angle_alpha   90.00
_cell.angle_beta   90.00
_cell.angle_gamma   90.00
#
_symmetry.space_group_name_H-M   'P 1'
#
loop_
_entity.id
_entity.type
_entity.pdbx_description
1 polymer ?
#
loop_
_entity_poly.entity_id
_entity_poly.type
_entity_poly.pdbx_seq_one_letter_code
_entity_poly.pdbx_strand_id
1 'polypeptide(L)'
;DVALNTELMANYPFCRLTGPANILVMPGLHSAQISSKLLYELGGSTVVGPLLIGLSKPAQIVPMGANTSDMVNMAALAAHSAR
;
A
#
# COMPACT_ATOMS: atom_id res chain seq x y z
N ASP A 1 -9.82 2.29 -13.44
CA ASP A 1 -10.92 3.27 -13.25
C ASP A 1 -12.12 2.64 -12.55
N VAL A 2 -12.62 1.51 -13.03
CA VAL A 2 -13.78 0.83 -12.43
C VAL A 2 -13.57 0.49 -10.95
N ALA A 3 -12.36 0.11 -10.58
CA ALA A 3 -12.04 -0.29 -9.21
C ALA A 3 -12.31 0.83 -8.18
N LEU A 4 -12.20 2.08 -8.59
CA LEU A 4 -12.35 3.23 -7.70
C LEU A 4 -13.56 4.11 -8.05
N ASN A 5 -14.25 3.84 -9.16
CA ASN A 5 -15.37 4.64 -9.62
C ASN A 5 -16.64 3.80 -9.62
N THR A 6 -17.48 4.03 -8.59
CA THR A 6 -18.73 3.28 -8.42
C THR A 6 -19.75 3.53 -9.52
N GLU A 7 -19.72 4.70 -10.16
CA GLU A 7 -20.61 4.99 -11.28
C GLU A 7 -20.26 4.14 -12.50
N LEU A 8 -18.99 3.95 -12.76
CA LEU A 8 -18.54 3.07 -13.85
C LEU A 8 -18.83 1.60 -13.56
N MET A 9 -18.88 1.19 -12.29
CA MET A 9 -19.21 -0.19 -11.92
C MET A 9 -20.60 -0.60 -12.41
N ALA A 10 -21.54 0.34 -12.53
CA ALA A 10 -22.88 0.07 -13.02
C ALA A 10 -22.89 -0.48 -14.45
N ASN A 11 -21.87 -0.15 -15.26
CA ASN A 11 -21.73 -0.65 -16.63
C ASN A 11 -21.11 -2.06 -16.69
N TYR A 12 -20.72 -2.60 -15.53
CA TYR A 12 -20.06 -3.89 -15.41
C TYR A 12 -20.78 -4.76 -14.37
N PRO A 13 -21.98 -5.26 -14.69
CA PRO A 13 -22.79 -5.98 -13.70
C PRO A 13 -22.17 -7.29 -13.22
N PHE A 14 -21.16 -7.80 -13.93
CA PHE A 14 -20.41 -8.98 -13.55
C PHE A 14 -19.26 -8.68 -12.55
N CYS A 15 -19.04 -7.41 -12.22
CA CYS A 15 -18.01 -7.01 -11.27
C CYS A 15 -18.37 -7.51 -9.86
N ARG A 16 -17.41 -8.14 -9.19
CA ARG A 16 -17.60 -8.70 -7.84
C ARG A 16 -17.45 -7.67 -6.73
N LEU A 17 -16.95 -6.47 -7.04
CA LEU A 17 -16.79 -5.41 -6.06
C LEU A 17 -18.16 -4.85 -5.69
N THR A 18 -18.36 -4.62 -4.41
CA THR A 18 -19.59 -4.01 -3.87
C THR A 18 -19.44 -2.52 -3.60
N GLY A 19 -18.25 -1.99 -3.76
CA GLY A 19 -17.90 -0.59 -3.56
C GLY A 19 -16.49 -0.32 -4.08
N PRO A 20 -15.91 0.85 -3.81
CA PRO A 20 -14.53 1.13 -4.22
C PRO A 20 -13.56 0.11 -3.63
N ALA A 21 -12.58 -0.29 -4.42
CA ALA A 21 -11.56 -1.22 -3.98
C ALA A 21 -10.67 -0.57 -2.91
N ASN A 22 -10.30 -1.33 -1.90
CA ASN A 22 -9.35 -0.90 -0.87
C ASN A 22 -7.97 -1.55 -1.01
N ILE A 23 -7.82 -2.44 -1.99
CA ILE A 23 -6.53 -3.05 -2.35
C ILE A 23 -6.40 -2.95 -3.86
N LEU A 24 -5.30 -2.39 -4.33
CA LEU A 24 -4.98 -2.29 -5.74
C LEU A 24 -3.73 -3.11 -6.03
N VAL A 25 -3.88 -4.09 -6.90
CA VAL A 25 -2.75 -4.93 -7.33
C VAL A 25 -2.22 -4.38 -8.64
N MET A 26 -0.94 -4.02 -8.65
CA MET A 26 -0.28 -3.50 -9.84
C MET A 26 0.26 -4.64 -10.71
N PRO A 27 0.25 -4.48 -12.04
CA PRO A 27 0.63 -5.57 -12.95
C PRO A 27 2.12 -5.86 -12.97
N GLY A 28 2.95 -5.01 -12.40
CA GLY A 28 4.39 -5.19 -12.38
C GLY A 28 5.08 -4.27 -11.40
N LEU A 29 6.34 -4.57 -11.14
CA LEU A 29 7.13 -3.83 -10.16
C LEU A 29 7.28 -2.35 -10.52
N HIS A 30 7.53 -2.04 -11.78
CA HIS A 30 7.67 -0.65 -12.23
C HIS A 30 6.39 0.15 -11.98
N SER A 31 5.24 -0.41 -12.33
CA SER A 31 3.95 0.23 -12.07
C SER A 31 3.72 0.48 -10.60
N ALA A 32 4.05 -0.51 -9.76
CA ALA A 32 3.90 -0.39 -8.31
C ALA A 32 4.83 0.69 -7.74
N GLN A 33 6.08 0.71 -8.16
CA GLN A 33 7.06 1.69 -7.69
C GLN A 33 6.69 3.12 -8.08
N ILE A 34 6.34 3.32 -9.34
CA ILE A 34 5.97 4.65 -9.83
C ILE A 34 4.70 5.13 -9.14
N SER A 35 3.68 4.29 -9.08
CA SER A 35 2.40 4.66 -8.48
C SER A 35 2.52 4.98 -6.99
N SER A 36 3.26 4.17 -6.24
CA SER A 36 3.44 4.38 -4.80
C SER A 36 4.19 5.67 -4.51
N LYS A 37 5.22 5.98 -5.30
CA LYS A 37 6.00 7.20 -5.13
C LYS A 37 5.21 8.46 -5.50
N LEU A 38 4.42 8.38 -6.56
CA LEU A 38 3.52 9.49 -6.92
C LEU A 38 2.49 9.74 -5.83
N LEU A 39 1.89 8.69 -5.28
CA LEU A 39 0.94 8.84 -4.19
C LEU A 39 1.59 9.40 -2.93
N TYR A 40 2.83 9.00 -2.64
CA TYR A 40 3.58 9.54 -1.52
C TYR A 40 3.80 11.04 -1.66
N GLU A 41 4.22 11.49 -2.84
CA GLU A 41 4.56 12.90 -3.08
C GLU A 41 3.32 13.80 -3.23
N LEU A 42 2.25 13.29 -3.85
CA LEU A 42 1.10 14.10 -4.21
C LEU A 42 -0.13 13.86 -3.35
N GLY A 43 -0.19 12.73 -2.66
CA GLY A 43 -1.41 12.30 -1.97
C GLY A 43 -1.65 12.97 -0.63
N GLY A 44 -0.63 13.53 0.01
CA GLY A 44 -0.77 14.22 1.30
C GLY A 44 -1.12 13.33 2.48
N SER A 45 -1.21 12.02 2.30
CA SER A 45 -1.54 11.05 3.35
C SER A 45 -0.27 10.40 3.90
N THR A 46 -0.41 9.77 5.07
CA THR A 46 0.68 8.97 5.64
C THR A 46 0.83 7.68 4.84
N VAL A 47 2.05 7.38 4.42
CA VAL A 47 2.39 6.14 3.71
C VAL A 47 3.23 5.27 4.63
N VAL A 48 2.82 4.02 4.80
CA VAL A 48 3.54 3.03 5.58
C VAL A 48 3.94 1.91 4.64
N GLY A 49 5.22 1.71 4.47
CA GLY A 49 5.75 0.70 3.55
C GLY A 49 6.92 1.25 2.74
N PRO A 50 7.49 0.45 1.85
CA PRO A 50 7.15 -0.95 1.58
C PRO A 50 7.37 -1.86 2.78
N LEU A 51 6.60 -2.95 2.84
CA LEU A 51 6.64 -3.91 3.94
C LEU A 51 7.26 -5.23 3.47
N LEU A 52 8.20 -5.76 4.25
CA LEU A 52 8.71 -7.10 4.03
C LEU A 52 7.78 -8.12 4.67
N ILE A 53 7.36 -9.08 3.90
CA ILE A 53 6.50 -10.17 4.38
C ILE A 53 7.08 -11.52 3.97
N GLY A 54 6.64 -12.58 4.64
CA GLY A 54 7.06 -13.94 4.29
C GLY A 54 8.38 -14.36 4.90
N LEU A 55 8.93 -13.59 5.83
CA LEU A 55 10.15 -13.93 6.53
C LEU A 55 9.85 -14.82 7.73
N SER A 56 10.80 -15.69 8.09
CA SER A 56 10.66 -16.56 9.27
C SER A 56 10.62 -15.77 10.57
N LYS A 57 11.31 -14.64 10.60
CA LYS A 57 11.24 -13.67 11.71
C LYS A 57 10.99 -12.29 11.14
N PRO A 58 10.27 -11.43 11.85
CA PRO A 58 9.92 -10.12 11.32
C PRO A 58 11.14 -9.22 11.16
N ALA A 59 11.19 -8.53 10.04
CA ALA A 59 12.18 -7.50 9.76
C ALA A 59 11.53 -6.45 8.86
N GLN A 60 11.88 -5.20 9.05
CA GLN A 60 11.41 -4.11 8.19
C GLN A 60 12.58 -3.22 7.81
N ILE A 61 12.46 -2.57 6.67
CA ILE A 61 13.50 -1.69 6.14
C ILE A 61 12.99 -0.24 6.20
N VAL A 62 13.86 0.65 6.65
CA VAL A 62 13.58 2.07 6.72
C VAL A 62 14.59 2.79 5.82
N PRO A 63 14.16 3.67 4.90
CA PRO A 63 15.10 4.41 4.06
C PRO A 63 15.93 5.39 4.89
N MET A 64 17.11 5.74 4.40
CA MET A 64 18.04 6.64 5.11
C MET A 64 17.41 8.03 5.37
N GLY A 65 16.51 8.48 4.49
CA GLY A 65 15.82 9.75 4.63
C GLY A 65 14.55 9.71 5.47
N ALA A 66 14.27 8.58 6.14
CA ALA A 66 13.05 8.42 6.94
C ALA A 66 13.06 9.36 8.15
N ASN A 67 11.88 9.86 8.50
CA ASN A 67 11.69 10.65 9.70
C ASN A 67 11.43 9.75 10.92
N THR A 68 11.32 10.35 12.10
CA THR A 68 11.07 9.62 13.35
C THR A 68 9.76 8.84 13.32
N SER A 69 8.70 9.42 12.77
CA SER A 69 7.40 8.74 12.65
C SER A 69 7.49 7.48 11.81
N ASP A 70 8.22 7.54 10.70
CA ASP A 70 8.43 6.37 9.83
C ASP A 70 9.12 5.24 10.57
N MET A 71 10.16 5.57 11.33
CA MET A 71 10.91 4.59 12.13
C MET A 71 10.02 3.93 13.19
N VAL A 72 9.23 4.73 13.90
CA VAL A 72 8.31 4.24 14.93
C VAL A 72 7.25 3.32 14.32
N ASN A 73 6.67 3.72 13.20
CA ASN A 73 5.66 2.92 12.51
C ASN A 73 6.21 1.57 12.07
N MET A 74 7.41 1.56 11.48
CA MET A 74 8.03 0.32 11.02
C MET A 74 8.44 -0.58 12.17
N ALA A 75 8.93 -0.02 13.27
CA ALA A 75 9.24 -0.77 14.48
C ALA A 75 7.98 -1.42 15.08
N ALA A 76 6.87 -0.68 15.11
CA ALA A 76 5.59 -1.19 15.60
C ALA A 76 5.08 -2.34 14.73
N LEU A 77 5.20 -2.24 13.42
CA LEU A 77 4.83 -3.30 12.49
C LEU A 77 5.67 -4.55 12.68
N ALA A 78 6.98 -4.40 12.83
CA ALA A 78 7.87 -5.53 13.09
C ALA A 78 7.51 -6.22 14.41
N ALA A 79 7.25 -5.45 15.46
CA ALA A 79 6.85 -5.98 16.75
C ALA A 79 5.50 -6.70 16.69
N HIS A 80 4.54 -6.16 15.95
CA HIS A 80 3.24 -6.80 15.75
C HIS A 80 3.38 -8.13 15.02
N SER A 81 4.22 -8.19 14.01
CA SER A 81 4.45 -9.41 13.23
C SER A 81 5.22 -10.48 14.00
N ALA A 82 5.86 -10.11 15.10
CA ALA A 82 6.63 -11.03 15.95
C ALA A 82 5.75 -11.93 16.84
N ARG A 83 4.44 -11.70 16.86
CA ARG A 83 3.50 -12.47 17.66
C ARG A 83 3.21 -13.85 17.10
#